data_a3bad457b7369e32a6b0f5a94b57237b
#
_entry.id   a3bad457b7369e32a6b0f5a94b57237b
#
_cell.length_a   1.000
_cell.length_b   1.000
_cell.length_c   1.000
_cell.angle_alpha   90.00
_cell.angle_beta   90.00
_cell.angle_gamma   90.00
#
_symmetry.space_group_name_H-M   'P 1'
#
loop_
_entity.id
_entity.type
_entity.pdbx_description
1 polymer ?
#
loop_
_entity_poly.entity_id
_entity_poly.type
_entity_poly.pdbx_seq_one_letter_code
_entity_poly.pdbx_strand_id
1 'polypeptide(L)'
;MPQGDPMHGDRTQGDRTTADRTIYRAASRHDRGGLTRRQLLLGAGALVVAGAAGAAWAEHARVEHAVERFIAERQGGHIPPASNALVEYRTFPSGVLGQRVEYGIALPPGIELGTPLPVAVCLPGRGGDPSSVFDGLRLPDFLAQVVGGGARPFALAAVAGGQSYWHRRSSGEDRLAMLVDEFVPLCLSKYKLGGDKGRRAGMGWSMGGYGVLLAAETYPRLFASVTASAPAIWPTYQDMTNGPGDAFDSAADFAAHDVIGHAASLAGTPVRIDCGTADPFYPYVQRLAPRLPAGDAVHYGFGAHADAFWRTVAAQQLRFVARHFRGD
;
A
#
# COMPACT_ATOMS: atom_id res chain seq x y z
N MET A 1 9.96 -60.75 -27.43
CA MET A 1 11.35 -60.74 -27.94
C MET A 1 11.42 -59.96 -29.24
N PRO A 2 12.45 -59.20 -29.56
CA PRO A 2 13.42 -58.50 -28.68
C PRO A 2 13.35 -56.98 -28.89
N GLN A 3 13.69 -56.20 -27.89
CA GLN A 3 14.99 -55.52 -27.68
C GLN A 3 15.22 -54.25 -28.49
N GLY A 4 15.56 -53.18 -27.78
CA GLY A 4 16.33 -52.08 -28.28
C GLY A 4 16.18 -50.80 -27.46
N ASP A 5 16.76 -50.72 -26.26
CA ASP A 5 17.40 -49.53 -25.68
C ASP A 5 18.82 -49.47 -26.25
N PRO A 6 19.55 -48.38 -26.32
CA PRO A 6 19.69 -47.27 -25.39
C PRO A 6 20.16 -45.91 -25.97
N MET A 7 20.38 -44.97 -25.07
CA MET A 7 21.53 -44.02 -25.06
C MET A 7 21.23 -42.51 -25.19
N HIS A 8 21.47 -41.83 -24.05
CA HIS A 8 22.26 -40.62 -23.82
C HIS A 8 22.06 -39.35 -24.64
N GLY A 9 21.80 -38.31 -23.91
CA GLY A 9 21.86 -36.91 -24.35
C GLY A 9 21.76 -35.95 -23.19
N ASP A 10 22.76 -35.95 -22.33
CA ASP A 10 23.11 -34.92 -21.37
C ASP A 10 23.23 -33.54 -22.07
N ARG A 11 22.53 -32.52 -21.58
CA ARG A 11 22.93 -31.10 -21.69
C ARG A 11 22.20 -30.24 -20.67
N THR A 12 22.85 -30.03 -19.55
CA THR A 12 23.03 -28.75 -18.85
C THR A 12 22.12 -27.62 -19.32
N GLN A 13 21.11 -27.31 -18.55
CA GLN A 13 20.44 -26.03 -18.59
C GLN A 13 20.80 -25.24 -17.34
N GLY A 14 21.65 -24.21 -17.57
CA GLY A 14 22.21 -23.36 -16.56
C GLY A 14 21.16 -22.53 -15.86
N ASP A 15 21.31 -22.55 -14.61
CA ASP A 15 20.84 -21.71 -13.56
C ASP A 15 20.88 -20.20 -13.93
N ARG A 16 19.73 -19.57 -14.05
CA ARG A 16 19.56 -18.11 -14.06
C ARG A 16 18.21 -17.74 -13.46
N THR A 17 18.06 -17.89 -12.15
CA THR A 17 17.04 -17.17 -11.40
C THR A 17 17.38 -17.14 -9.91
N THR A 18 18.44 -16.42 -9.56
CA THR A 18 18.76 -16.13 -8.16
C THR A 18 19.38 -14.74 -8.05
N ALA A 19 18.63 -13.71 -8.35
CA ALA A 19 19.11 -12.34 -8.16
C ALA A 19 18.05 -11.33 -7.70
N ASP A 20 16.86 -11.73 -7.23
CA ASP A 20 15.84 -10.72 -6.85
C ASP A 20 15.03 -11.07 -5.59
N ARG A 21 15.55 -11.92 -4.71
CA ARG A 21 14.88 -12.26 -3.43
C ARG A 21 15.59 -11.73 -2.18
N THR A 22 16.58 -10.86 -2.31
CA THR A 22 17.46 -10.51 -1.17
C THR A 22 17.15 -9.17 -0.51
N ILE A 23 16.12 -8.43 -0.91
CA ILE A 23 15.86 -7.09 -0.37
C ILE A 23 14.84 -7.06 0.80
N TYR A 24 14.09 -8.13 1.06
CA TYR A 24 13.05 -8.13 2.10
C TYR A 24 13.26 -9.14 3.23
N ARG A 25 14.51 -9.53 3.53
CA ARG A 25 14.81 -10.35 4.72
C ARG A 25 15.99 -9.77 5.48
N ALA A 26 15.76 -8.78 6.33
CA ALA A 26 16.71 -8.36 7.36
C ALA A 26 16.00 -8.16 8.69
N ALA A 27 16.08 -9.21 9.46
CA ALA A 27 16.67 -9.28 10.78
C ALA A 27 15.91 -8.55 11.90
N SER A 28 15.09 -9.33 12.59
CA SER A 28 14.87 -9.15 14.03
C SER A 28 16.16 -9.47 14.79
N ARG A 29 16.89 -8.47 15.25
CA ARG A 29 17.79 -8.57 16.40
C ARG A 29 17.67 -7.30 17.24
N HIS A 30 17.23 -7.50 18.47
CA HIS A 30 17.27 -6.51 19.53
C HIS A 30 18.71 -6.04 19.73
N ASP A 31 18.92 -4.73 19.65
CA ASP A 31 19.97 -4.10 20.45
C ASP A 31 19.48 -2.77 21.00
N ARG A 32 19.67 -2.60 22.32
CA ARG A 32 19.23 -1.46 23.11
C ARG A 32 20.36 -0.45 23.14
N GLY A 33 20.21 0.65 22.43
CA GLY A 33 21.15 1.76 22.44
C GLY A 33 20.84 2.79 21.38
N GLY A 34 19.68 3.47 21.48
CA GLY A 34 19.30 4.51 20.51
C GLY A 34 20.19 5.74 20.64
N LEU A 35 20.99 6.02 19.61
CA LEU A 35 21.68 7.30 19.46
C LEU A 35 20.66 8.40 19.22
N THR A 36 20.79 9.53 19.91
CA THR A 36 19.92 10.68 19.72
C THR A 36 20.22 11.38 18.38
N ARG A 37 19.20 12.04 17.78
CA ARG A 37 19.31 12.83 16.56
C ARG A 37 20.54 13.76 16.55
N ARG A 38 20.88 14.34 17.71
CA ARG A 38 22.01 15.25 17.89
C ARG A 38 23.37 14.52 17.82
N GLN A 39 23.45 13.28 18.29
CA GLN A 39 24.69 12.49 18.24
C GLN A 39 24.99 11.95 16.84
N LEU A 40 23.95 11.64 16.05
CA LEU A 40 24.10 11.23 14.65
C LEU A 40 24.47 12.40 13.75
N LEU A 41 23.94 13.60 13.99
CA LEU A 41 24.28 14.79 13.22
C LEU A 41 25.69 15.28 13.50
N LEU A 42 26.22 15.12 14.71
CA LEU A 42 27.59 15.46 15.09
C LEU A 42 28.62 14.48 14.54
N GLY A 43 28.25 13.21 14.33
CA GLY A 43 29.13 12.20 13.72
C GLY A 43 29.27 12.32 12.20
N ALA A 44 28.26 12.86 11.51
CA ALA A 44 28.28 13.08 10.07
C ALA A 44 28.99 14.38 9.66
N GLY A 45 29.15 15.33 10.57
CA GLY A 45 29.77 16.65 10.31
C GLY A 45 31.29 16.65 10.17
N ALA A 46 31.98 15.52 10.44
CA ALA A 46 33.44 15.46 10.51
C ALA A 46 34.15 15.09 9.19
N LEU A 47 33.41 14.87 8.08
CA LEU A 47 33.98 14.33 6.84
C LEU A 47 33.78 15.19 5.57
N VAL A 48 33.44 16.47 5.68
CA VAL A 48 33.29 17.33 4.50
C VAL A 48 34.06 18.64 4.66
N VAL A 49 35.32 18.62 4.27
CA VAL A 49 36.05 19.85 3.88
C VAL A 49 36.77 19.58 2.56
N ALA A 50 36.30 20.24 1.54
CA ALA A 50 36.93 20.75 0.34
C ALA A 50 36.24 20.36 -0.97
N GLY A 51 35.68 21.34 -1.65
CA GLY A 51 35.39 21.29 -3.10
C GLY A 51 34.01 21.82 -3.51
N ALA A 52 33.97 23.05 -4.07
CA ALA A 52 32.90 23.69 -4.86
C ALA A 52 31.49 23.76 -4.24
N ALA A 53 31.06 24.96 -3.87
CA ALA A 53 29.84 25.25 -3.10
C ALA A 53 28.50 24.74 -3.71
N GLY A 54 28.41 24.50 -5.01
CA GLY A 54 27.19 24.02 -5.65
C GLY A 54 27.03 22.48 -5.62
N ALA A 55 28.13 21.75 -5.77
CA ALA A 55 28.12 20.27 -5.67
C ALA A 55 27.97 19.83 -4.20
N ALA A 56 28.55 20.58 -3.26
CA ALA A 56 28.45 20.33 -1.84
C ALA A 56 26.99 20.46 -1.33
N TRP A 57 26.22 21.40 -1.85
CA TRP A 57 24.79 21.56 -1.48
C TRP A 57 23.94 20.37 -1.95
N ALA A 58 24.14 19.89 -3.18
CA ALA A 58 23.42 18.76 -3.70
C ALA A 58 23.82 17.44 -3.01
N GLU A 59 25.09 17.32 -2.66
CA GLU A 59 25.63 16.18 -1.89
C GLU A 59 25.14 16.19 -0.44
N HIS A 60 25.13 17.37 0.19
CA HIS A 60 24.62 17.55 1.54
C HIS A 60 23.12 17.20 1.62
N ALA A 61 22.31 17.69 0.68
CA ALA A 61 20.90 17.32 0.60
C ALA A 61 20.68 15.82 0.38
N ARG A 62 21.50 15.16 -0.45
CA ARG A 62 21.46 13.70 -0.64
C ARG A 62 21.81 12.91 0.62
N VAL A 63 22.83 13.37 1.35
CA VAL A 63 23.25 12.75 2.61
C VAL A 63 22.21 12.98 3.70
N GLU A 64 21.65 14.17 3.83
CA GLU A 64 20.55 14.45 4.76
C GLU A 64 19.33 13.59 4.46
N HIS A 65 18.90 13.49 3.22
CA HIS A 65 17.80 12.60 2.82
C HIS A 65 18.12 11.12 3.04
N ALA A 66 19.36 10.69 2.84
CA ALA A 66 19.76 9.30 3.13
C ALA A 66 19.75 9.00 4.63
N VAL A 67 20.22 9.94 5.45
CA VAL A 67 20.21 9.82 6.91
C VAL A 67 18.78 9.90 7.45
N GLU A 68 17.97 10.81 6.94
CA GLU A 68 16.55 10.90 7.31
C GLU A 68 15.80 9.61 6.95
N ARG A 69 16.05 9.06 5.77
CA ARG A 69 15.48 7.77 5.33
C ARG A 69 15.90 6.63 6.26
N PHE A 70 17.19 6.54 6.57
CA PHE A 70 17.73 5.51 7.47
C PHE A 70 17.14 5.59 8.88
N ILE A 71 16.96 6.81 9.41
CA ILE A 71 16.33 7.03 10.72
C ILE A 71 14.83 6.72 10.63
N ALA A 72 14.16 7.17 9.57
CA ALA A 72 12.75 6.98 9.35
C ALA A 72 12.35 5.51 9.17
N GLU A 73 13.20 4.71 8.51
CA GLU A 73 13.00 3.26 8.36
C GLU A 73 13.11 2.51 9.70
N ARG A 74 13.82 3.06 10.67
CA ARG A 74 14.03 2.47 12.01
C ARG A 74 13.10 2.98 13.10
N GLN A 75 12.49 4.14 12.90
CA GLN A 75 11.47 4.67 13.82
C GLN A 75 10.13 4.00 13.53
N GLY A 76 10.00 2.73 13.91
CA GLY A 76 8.72 2.02 13.83
C GLY A 76 7.67 2.73 14.68
N GLY A 77 6.49 3.01 14.10
CA GLY A 77 5.33 3.45 14.86
C GLY A 77 5.02 2.45 15.99
N HIS A 78 4.43 2.96 17.06
CA HIS A 78 3.96 2.10 18.15
C HIS A 78 2.95 1.08 17.59
N ILE A 79 3.30 -0.19 17.65
CA ILE A 79 2.39 -1.29 17.31
C ILE A 79 1.56 -1.60 18.55
N PRO A 80 0.22 -1.62 18.45
CA PRO A 80 -0.62 -2.04 19.55
C PRO A 80 -0.27 -3.46 20.02
N PRO A 81 -0.58 -3.83 21.27
CA PRO A 81 -0.48 -5.21 21.70
C PRO A 81 -1.23 -6.14 20.73
N ALA A 82 -0.71 -7.37 20.59
CA ALA A 82 -1.38 -8.38 19.80
C ALA A 82 -2.84 -8.55 20.27
N SER A 83 -3.76 -8.53 19.34
CA SER A 83 -5.19 -8.61 19.61
C SER A 83 -5.73 -10.03 19.35
N ASN A 84 -6.90 -10.33 19.88
CA ASN A 84 -7.68 -11.51 19.53
C ASN A 84 -8.59 -11.25 18.31
N ALA A 85 -8.16 -10.41 17.38
CA ALA A 85 -8.84 -10.22 16.11
C ALA A 85 -8.89 -11.54 15.34
N LEU A 86 -10.04 -11.88 14.77
CA LEU A 86 -10.14 -13.02 13.88
C LEU A 86 -9.49 -12.65 12.54
N VAL A 87 -8.55 -13.46 12.08
CA VAL A 87 -7.91 -13.29 10.77
C VAL A 87 -8.02 -14.58 9.98
N GLU A 88 -8.52 -14.50 8.75
CA GLU A 88 -8.58 -15.62 7.82
C GLU A 88 -7.91 -15.28 6.50
N TYR A 89 -7.09 -16.19 5.99
CA TYR A 89 -6.51 -16.17 4.66
C TYR A 89 -7.16 -17.21 3.77
N ARG A 90 -7.53 -16.83 2.57
CA ARG A 90 -8.22 -17.66 1.59
C ARG A 90 -7.77 -17.33 0.16
N THR A 91 -8.24 -18.12 -0.78
CA THR A 91 -8.13 -17.81 -2.21
C THR A 91 -9.50 -17.93 -2.88
N PHE A 92 -9.68 -17.20 -3.99
CA PHE A 92 -10.82 -17.39 -4.87
C PHE A 92 -10.35 -17.51 -6.33
N PRO A 93 -11.07 -18.24 -7.19
CA PRO A 93 -10.79 -18.25 -8.62
C PRO A 93 -11.28 -16.94 -9.23
N SER A 94 -10.38 -16.18 -9.84
CA SER A 94 -10.73 -14.98 -10.58
C SER A 94 -10.88 -15.33 -12.05
N GLY A 95 -12.06 -15.09 -12.60
CA GLY A 95 -12.33 -15.19 -14.02
C GLY A 95 -11.68 -14.06 -14.80
N VAL A 96 -11.63 -12.86 -14.22
CA VAL A 96 -10.99 -11.66 -14.79
C VAL A 96 -9.49 -11.89 -14.98
N LEU A 97 -8.82 -12.48 -13.99
CA LEU A 97 -7.36 -12.69 -14.04
C LEU A 97 -6.96 -14.08 -14.54
N GLY A 98 -7.92 -15.00 -14.72
CA GLY A 98 -7.64 -16.37 -15.13
C GLY A 98 -6.81 -17.18 -14.14
N GLN A 99 -6.74 -16.78 -12.86
CA GLN A 99 -5.93 -17.41 -11.83
C GLN A 99 -6.58 -17.34 -10.46
N ARG A 100 -6.03 -18.08 -9.49
CA ARG A 100 -6.45 -17.94 -8.10
C ARG A 100 -5.81 -16.70 -7.49
N VAL A 101 -6.63 -15.93 -6.74
CA VAL A 101 -6.22 -14.71 -6.07
C VAL A 101 -6.33 -14.91 -4.56
N GLU A 102 -5.28 -14.52 -3.84
CA GLU A 102 -5.25 -14.54 -2.38
C GLU A 102 -6.00 -13.35 -1.80
N TYR A 103 -6.74 -13.60 -0.73
CA TYR A 103 -7.40 -12.56 0.05
C TYR A 103 -7.42 -12.90 1.54
N GLY A 104 -7.60 -11.89 2.36
CA GLY A 104 -7.74 -12.04 3.80
C GLY A 104 -8.93 -11.24 4.31
N ILE A 105 -9.55 -11.76 5.36
CA ILE A 105 -10.59 -11.07 6.13
C ILE A 105 -10.12 -10.95 7.57
N ALA A 106 -10.25 -9.76 8.15
CA ALA A 106 -10.00 -9.57 9.57
C ALA A 106 -11.21 -8.88 10.23
N LEU A 107 -11.60 -9.40 11.40
CA LEU A 107 -12.70 -8.89 12.21
C LEU A 107 -12.17 -8.46 13.58
N PRO A 108 -12.71 -7.39 14.17
CA PRO A 108 -12.33 -7.00 15.52
C PRO A 108 -12.72 -8.07 16.53
N PRO A 109 -12.09 -8.11 17.72
CA PRO A 109 -12.38 -9.09 18.76
C PRO A 109 -13.87 -9.18 19.12
N GLY A 110 -14.36 -10.40 19.32
CA GLY A 110 -15.75 -10.66 19.72
C GLY A 110 -16.76 -10.62 18.57
N ILE A 111 -16.32 -10.43 17.34
CA ILE A 111 -17.20 -10.47 16.17
C ILE A 111 -16.97 -11.78 15.40
N GLU A 112 -18.07 -12.43 15.03
CA GLU A 112 -18.03 -13.70 14.28
C GLU A 112 -18.14 -13.47 12.77
N LEU A 113 -17.60 -14.40 11.98
CA LEU A 113 -17.79 -14.44 10.53
C LEU A 113 -19.27 -14.51 10.15
N GLY A 114 -19.65 -13.73 9.13
CA GLY A 114 -21.05 -13.65 8.69
C GLY A 114 -21.89 -12.62 9.43
N THR A 115 -21.33 -11.92 10.42
CA THR A 115 -21.95 -10.72 10.99
C THR A 115 -21.96 -9.62 9.93
N PRO A 116 -23.11 -9.00 9.62
CA PRO A 116 -23.17 -7.90 8.65
C PRO A 116 -22.41 -6.67 9.17
N LEU A 117 -21.31 -6.30 8.50
CA LEU A 117 -20.46 -5.18 8.89
C LEU A 117 -20.12 -4.28 7.70
N PRO A 118 -19.84 -2.98 7.95
CA PRO A 118 -19.03 -2.20 7.03
C PRO A 118 -17.66 -2.84 6.81
N VAL A 119 -17.01 -2.52 5.69
CA VAL A 119 -15.70 -3.07 5.36
C VAL A 119 -14.75 -2.01 4.82
N ALA A 120 -13.52 -2.03 5.30
CA ALA A 120 -12.41 -1.36 4.65
C ALA A 120 -11.69 -2.36 3.73
N VAL A 121 -11.75 -2.10 2.44
CA VAL A 121 -11.05 -2.87 1.41
C VAL A 121 -9.62 -2.39 1.34
N CYS A 122 -8.66 -3.29 1.61
CA CYS A 122 -7.25 -2.98 1.79
C CYS A 122 -6.45 -3.41 0.56
N LEU A 123 -5.79 -2.47 -0.09
CA LEU A 123 -4.96 -2.69 -1.26
C LEU A 123 -3.47 -2.56 -0.88
N PRO A 124 -2.70 -3.66 -0.93
CA PRO A 124 -1.30 -3.65 -0.56
C PRO A 124 -0.41 -2.93 -1.57
N GLY A 125 0.83 -2.68 -1.19
CA GLY A 125 1.89 -2.22 -2.09
C GLY A 125 2.20 -3.23 -3.20
N ARG A 126 3.10 -2.87 -4.10
CA ARG A 126 3.51 -3.69 -5.24
C ARG A 126 4.05 -5.05 -4.79
N GLY A 127 3.52 -6.12 -5.34
CA GLY A 127 3.87 -7.48 -4.98
C GLY A 127 3.36 -7.93 -3.61
N GLY A 128 2.64 -7.06 -2.90
CA GLY A 128 2.05 -7.39 -1.61
C GLY A 128 0.81 -8.26 -1.72
N ASP A 129 0.57 -9.00 -0.67
CA ASP A 129 -0.55 -9.89 -0.45
C ASP A 129 -1.31 -9.50 0.85
N PRO A 130 -2.37 -10.21 1.23
CA PRO A 130 -3.10 -9.94 2.47
C PRO A 130 -2.23 -10.02 3.73
N SER A 131 -1.18 -10.87 3.75
CA SER A 131 -0.29 -11.00 4.92
C SER A 131 0.59 -9.76 5.10
N SER A 132 0.97 -9.08 4.02
CA SER A 132 1.70 -7.80 4.10
C SER A 132 0.89 -6.72 4.84
N VAL A 133 -0.43 -6.75 4.71
CA VAL A 133 -1.36 -5.83 5.39
C VAL A 133 -1.65 -6.28 6.83
N PHE A 134 -1.96 -7.56 7.03
CA PHE A 134 -2.43 -8.05 8.32
C PHE A 134 -1.29 -8.38 9.27
N ASP A 135 -0.25 -9.05 8.80
CA ASP A 135 0.90 -9.43 9.61
C ASP A 135 2.01 -8.38 9.54
N GLY A 136 2.30 -7.88 8.33
CA GLY A 136 3.33 -6.86 8.09
C GLY A 136 2.98 -5.54 8.77
N LEU A 137 1.86 -4.93 8.41
CA LEU A 137 1.41 -3.66 9.03
C LEU A 137 0.76 -3.84 10.39
N ARG A 138 0.38 -5.06 10.78
CA ARG A 138 -0.37 -5.34 12.02
C ARG A 138 -1.73 -4.63 12.06
N LEU A 139 -2.35 -4.45 10.89
CA LEU A 139 -3.57 -3.65 10.77
C LEU A 139 -4.75 -4.20 11.61
N PRO A 140 -4.94 -5.53 11.81
CA PRO A 140 -5.95 -6.06 12.71
C PRO A 140 -5.79 -5.63 14.18
N ASP A 141 -4.56 -5.43 14.66
CA ASP A 141 -4.32 -4.95 16.02
C ASP A 141 -4.70 -3.47 16.16
N PHE A 142 -4.41 -2.66 15.16
CA PHE A 142 -4.87 -1.27 15.10
C PHE A 142 -6.40 -1.19 15.01
N LEU A 143 -7.04 -2.09 14.25
CA LEU A 143 -8.50 -2.18 14.18
C LEU A 143 -9.08 -2.48 15.56
N ALA A 144 -8.53 -3.48 16.26
CA ALA A 144 -8.97 -3.84 17.63
C ALA A 144 -8.81 -2.65 18.59
N GLN A 145 -7.69 -1.93 18.51
CA GLN A 145 -7.47 -0.72 19.32
C GLN A 145 -8.48 0.38 19.00
N VAL A 146 -8.78 0.62 17.73
CA VAL A 146 -9.71 1.69 17.30
C VAL A 146 -11.15 1.36 17.70
N VAL A 147 -11.57 0.12 17.52
CA VAL A 147 -12.92 -0.36 17.92
C VAL A 147 -13.05 -0.40 19.44
N GLY A 148 -12.04 -0.91 20.15
CA GLY A 148 -11.98 -0.88 21.62
C GLY A 148 -11.99 0.54 22.19
N GLY A 149 -11.51 1.52 21.42
CA GLY A 149 -11.57 2.96 21.72
C GLY A 149 -12.90 3.64 21.35
N GLY A 150 -13.95 2.87 21.00
CA GLY A 150 -15.31 3.36 20.79
C GLY A 150 -15.69 3.63 19.32
N ALA A 151 -14.84 3.31 18.35
CA ALA A 151 -15.28 3.33 16.96
C ALA A 151 -16.27 2.18 16.69
N ARG A 152 -17.22 2.41 15.79
CA ARG A 152 -18.15 1.35 15.33
C ARG A 152 -17.36 0.19 14.75
N PRO A 153 -17.73 -1.06 15.02
CA PRO A 153 -17.09 -2.23 14.43
C PRO A 153 -17.21 -2.25 12.90
N PHE A 154 -16.12 -2.61 12.23
CA PHE A 154 -16.06 -2.87 10.80
C PHE A 154 -15.00 -3.93 10.51
N ALA A 155 -15.07 -4.54 9.35
CA ALA A 155 -14.13 -5.55 8.89
C ALA A 155 -13.00 -4.93 8.06
N LEU A 156 -11.87 -5.63 7.98
CA LEU A 156 -10.86 -5.41 6.94
C LEU A 156 -10.94 -6.54 5.94
N ALA A 157 -10.86 -6.22 4.65
CA ALA A 157 -10.78 -7.20 3.58
C ALA A 157 -9.61 -6.83 2.65
N ALA A 158 -8.53 -7.62 2.68
CA ALA A 158 -7.34 -7.39 1.87
C ALA A 158 -7.32 -8.36 0.68
N VAL A 159 -6.86 -7.92 -0.48
CA VAL A 159 -6.70 -8.75 -1.68
C VAL A 159 -5.34 -8.53 -2.31
N ALA A 160 -4.73 -9.59 -2.83
CA ALA A 160 -3.41 -9.53 -3.44
C ALA A 160 -3.38 -8.57 -4.63
N GLY A 161 -2.42 -7.62 -4.60
CA GLY A 161 -2.30 -6.52 -5.56
C GLY A 161 -1.52 -6.88 -6.83
N GLY A 162 -0.72 -7.96 -6.80
CA GLY A 162 0.23 -8.24 -7.90
C GLY A 162 1.20 -7.09 -8.14
N GLN A 163 1.57 -6.87 -9.41
CA GLN A 163 2.57 -5.87 -9.76
C GLN A 163 2.10 -4.87 -10.84
N SER A 164 0.84 -4.94 -11.26
CA SER A 164 0.33 -4.31 -12.49
C SER A 164 -0.42 -2.99 -12.29
N TYR A 165 -0.35 -2.37 -11.12
CA TYR A 165 -0.89 -1.03 -10.83
C TYR A 165 -2.39 -0.84 -11.02
N TRP A 166 -3.21 -1.81 -10.66
CA TRP A 166 -4.67 -1.67 -10.49
C TRP A 166 -5.46 -1.13 -11.69
N HIS A 167 -4.91 -1.01 -12.87
CA HIS A 167 -5.63 -0.69 -14.10
C HIS A 167 -5.44 -1.80 -15.13
N ARG A 168 -6.27 -1.77 -16.17
CA ARG A 168 -6.17 -2.76 -17.25
C ARG A 168 -4.87 -2.56 -18.00
N ARG A 169 -4.11 -3.64 -18.16
CA ARG A 169 -2.84 -3.66 -18.88
C ARG A 169 -3.02 -4.23 -20.29
N SER A 170 -2.09 -3.91 -21.17
CA SER A 170 -2.03 -4.48 -22.54
C SER A 170 -1.89 -6.01 -22.54
N SER A 171 -1.35 -6.60 -21.45
CA SER A 171 -1.32 -8.04 -21.23
C SER A 171 -2.70 -8.67 -21.04
N GLY A 172 -3.74 -7.87 -20.80
CA GLY A 172 -5.09 -8.30 -20.45
C GLY A 172 -5.34 -8.40 -18.94
N GLU A 173 -4.32 -8.26 -18.10
CA GLU A 173 -4.49 -8.23 -16.64
C GLU A 173 -5.29 -6.98 -16.25
N ASP A 174 -6.36 -7.16 -15.48
CA ASP A 174 -7.23 -6.07 -15.02
C ASP A 174 -7.59 -6.27 -13.55
N ARG A 175 -6.73 -5.74 -12.67
CA ARG A 175 -6.95 -5.88 -11.22
C ARG A 175 -8.06 -4.99 -10.69
N LEU A 176 -8.35 -3.89 -11.37
CA LEU A 176 -9.47 -3.03 -10.96
C LEU A 176 -10.82 -3.72 -11.25
N ALA A 177 -10.95 -4.36 -12.41
CA ALA A 177 -12.12 -5.17 -12.69
C ALA A 177 -12.24 -6.36 -11.72
N MET A 178 -11.16 -7.08 -11.42
CA MET A 178 -11.16 -8.14 -10.40
C MET A 178 -11.62 -7.60 -9.03
N LEU A 179 -11.15 -6.42 -8.61
CA LEU A 179 -11.55 -5.79 -7.36
C LEU A 179 -13.05 -5.52 -7.33
N VAL A 180 -13.58 -4.89 -8.38
CA VAL A 180 -14.95 -4.35 -8.43
C VAL A 180 -15.97 -5.44 -8.73
N ASP A 181 -15.67 -6.31 -9.70
CA ASP A 181 -16.64 -7.28 -10.24
C ASP A 181 -16.58 -8.63 -9.52
N GLU A 182 -15.49 -8.92 -8.80
CA GLU A 182 -15.32 -10.22 -8.15
C GLU A 182 -15.09 -10.11 -6.64
N PHE A 183 -14.06 -9.35 -6.19
CA PHE A 183 -13.68 -9.36 -4.78
C PHE A 183 -14.69 -8.63 -3.88
N VAL A 184 -15.16 -7.45 -4.27
CA VAL A 184 -16.19 -6.70 -3.50
C VAL A 184 -17.50 -7.49 -3.43
N PRO A 185 -18.03 -8.07 -4.53
CA PRO A 185 -19.17 -8.97 -4.46
C PRO A 185 -18.94 -10.23 -3.60
N LEU A 186 -17.73 -10.80 -3.62
CA LEU A 186 -17.38 -11.94 -2.77
C LEU A 186 -17.47 -11.56 -1.27
N CYS A 187 -16.95 -10.38 -0.88
CA CYS A 187 -17.06 -9.88 0.50
C CYS A 187 -18.52 -9.79 0.95
N LEU A 188 -19.39 -9.29 0.08
CA LEU A 188 -20.80 -9.17 0.38
C LEU A 188 -21.51 -10.53 0.45
N SER A 189 -21.36 -11.35 -0.58
CA SER A 189 -22.12 -12.60 -0.72
C SER A 189 -21.70 -13.65 0.29
N LYS A 190 -20.41 -13.80 0.53
CA LYS A 190 -19.87 -14.84 1.41
C LYS A 190 -19.80 -14.41 2.87
N TYR A 191 -19.52 -13.15 3.15
CA TYR A 191 -19.22 -12.67 4.50
C TYR A 191 -20.21 -11.61 5.00
N LYS A 192 -21.16 -11.18 4.18
CA LYS A 192 -22.11 -10.08 4.46
C LYS A 192 -21.42 -8.75 4.75
N LEU A 193 -20.27 -8.50 4.14
CA LEU A 193 -19.47 -7.30 4.36
C LEU A 193 -19.72 -6.26 3.27
N GLY A 194 -19.86 -5.01 3.67
CA GLY A 194 -19.80 -3.86 2.77
C GLY A 194 -21.09 -3.49 2.04
N GLY A 195 -22.18 -4.18 2.18
CA GLY A 195 -23.52 -3.85 1.64
C GLY A 195 -23.57 -2.82 0.49
N ASP A 196 -23.89 -1.57 0.81
CA ASP A 196 -23.91 -0.45 -0.14
C ASP A 196 -22.64 0.43 -0.08
N LYS A 197 -22.57 1.51 -0.89
CA LYS A 197 -21.46 2.49 -0.87
C LYS A 197 -21.17 3.00 0.55
N GLY A 198 -22.20 3.32 1.32
CA GLY A 198 -22.06 3.90 2.65
C GLY A 198 -21.40 2.95 3.67
N ARG A 199 -21.24 1.69 3.32
CA ARG A 199 -20.65 0.65 4.17
C ARG A 199 -19.32 0.11 3.64
N ARG A 200 -18.73 0.72 2.61
CA ARG A 200 -17.41 0.33 2.04
C ARG A 200 -16.46 1.51 2.08
N ALA A 201 -15.22 1.28 2.48
CA ALA A 201 -14.11 2.22 2.37
C ALA A 201 -12.94 1.57 1.65
N GLY A 202 -12.09 2.38 1.01
CA GLY A 202 -10.82 1.94 0.43
C GLY A 202 -9.65 2.36 1.33
N MET A 203 -8.68 1.46 1.55
CA MET A 203 -7.42 1.75 2.22
C MET A 203 -6.28 1.20 1.39
N GLY A 204 -5.22 1.98 1.13
CA GLY A 204 -4.13 1.49 0.30
C GLY A 204 -2.78 2.10 0.63
N TRP A 205 -1.72 1.36 0.32
CA TRP A 205 -0.33 1.71 0.58
C TRP A 205 0.47 1.64 -0.72
N SER A 206 1.30 2.65 -1.01
CA SER A 206 2.14 2.65 -2.22
C SER A 206 1.31 2.44 -3.50
N MET A 207 1.58 1.37 -4.25
CA MET A 207 0.77 0.95 -5.41
C MET A 207 -0.72 0.77 -5.04
N GLY A 208 -1.03 0.24 -3.85
CA GLY A 208 -2.41 0.14 -3.37
C GLY A 208 -3.01 1.50 -3.02
N GLY A 209 -2.20 2.47 -2.58
CA GLY A 209 -2.62 3.85 -2.38
C GLY A 209 -3.04 4.52 -3.69
N TYR A 210 -2.29 4.31 -4.76
CA TYR A 210 -2.71 4.66 -6.11
C TYR A 210 -4.02 3.93 -6.49
N GLY A 211 -4.09 2.62 -6.22
CA GLY A 211 -5.24 1.79 -6.57
C GLY A 211 -6.55 2.24 -5.95
N VAL A 212 -6.57 2.64 -4.67
CA VAL A 212 -7.81 3.13 -4.03
C VAL A 212 -8.24 4.49 -4.56
N LEU A 213 -7.30 5.37 -4.92
CA LEU A 213 -7.60 6.66 -5.55
C LEU A 213 -8.20 6.43 -6.93
N LEU A 214 -7.54 5.64 -7.78
CA LEU A 214 -8.04 5.27 -9.11
C LEU A 214 -9.41 4.60 -9.05
N ALA A 215 -9.62 3.67 -8.10
CA ALA A 215 -10.92 3.01 -7.92
C ALA A 215 -12.02 4.00 -7.54
N ALA A 216 -11.73 4.98 -6.70
CA ALA A 216 -12.69 6.01 -6.30
C ALA A 216 -13.02 6.98 -7.45
N GLU A 217 -12.04 7.33 -8.26
CA GLU A 217 -12.22 8.16 -9.47
C GLU A 217 -13.07 7.45 -10.52
N THR A 218 -12.72 6.19 -10.81
CA THR A 218 -13.37 5.40 -11.85
C THR A 218 -14.77 4.95 -11.45
N TYR A 219 -14.96 4.65 -10.17
CA TYR A 219 -16.22 4.14 -9.61
C TYR A 219 -16.70 5.00 -8.42
N PRO A 220 -17.29 6.18 -8.65
CA PRO A 220 -17.66 7.14 -7.59
C PRO A 220 -18.66 6.60 -6.56
N ARG A 221 -19.28 5.44 -6.84
CA ARG A 221 -20.20 4.75 -5.93
C ARG A 221 -19.60 3.53 -5.23
N LEU A 222 -18.29 3.30 -5.39
CA LEU A 222 -17.63 2.13 -4.80
C LEU A 222 -17.39 2.32 -3.29
N PHE A 223 -16.82 3.46 -2.89
CA PHE A 223 -16.40 3.74 -1.52
C PHE A 223 -17.09 4.95 -0.91
N ALA A 224 -17.38 4.90 0.39
CA ALA A 224 -17.84 6.03 1.19
C ALA A 224 -16.69 7.00 1.50
N SER A 225 -15.47 6.49 1.60
CA SER A 225 -14.24 7.25 1.81
C SER A 225 -13.02 6.41 1.41
N VAL A 226 -11.89 7.07 1.17
CA VAL A 226 -10.63 6.39 0.90
C VAL A 226 -9.48 6.95 1.73
N THR A 227 -8.52 6.08 2.10
CA THR A 227 -7.24 6.50 2.67
C THR A 227 -6.09 5.96 1.83
N ALA A 228 -5.10 6.79 1.53
CA ALA A 228 -3.93 6.41 0.77
C ALA A 228 -2.65 6.79 1.53
N SER A 229 -1.81 5.79 1.84
CA SER A 229 -0.49 6.01 2.42
C SER A 229 0.56 6.01 1.33
N ALA A 230 1.28 7.13 1.19
CA ALA A 230 2.36 7.27 0.23
C ALA A 230 2.00 6.71 -1.16
N PRO A 231 0.90 7.17 -1.78
CA PRO A 231 0.43 6.60 -3.04
C PRO A 231 1.51 6.70 -4.12
N ALA A 232 1.72 5.60 -4.85
CA ALA A 232 2.67 5.54 -5.95
C ALA A 232 2.08 6.24 -7.18
N ILE A 233 2.25 7.56 -7.22
CA ILE A 233 1.73 8.47 -8.25
C ILE A 233 2.86 9.28 -8.86
N TRP A 234 2.71 9.75 -10.09
CA TRP A 234 3.69 10.56 -10.81
C TRP A 234 3.00 11.73 -11.51
N PRO A 235 3.64 12.91 -11.56
CA PRO A 235 3.06 14.07 -12.26
C PRO A 235 3.12 13.96 -13.78
N THR A 236 4.05 13.16 -14.31
CA THR A 236 4.22 12.93 -15.75
C THR A 236 4.60 11.49 -16.05
N TYR A 237 4.34 11.04 -17.28
CA TYR A 237 4.81 9.75 -17.78
C TYR A 237 6.32 9.61 -17.70
N GLN A 238 7.08 10.70 -17.94
CA GLN A 238 8.54 10.70 -17.87
C GLN A 238 9.03 10.49 -16.42
N ASP A 239 8.37 11.09 -15.42
CA ASP A 239 8.72 10.87 -14.01
C ASP A 239 8.52 9.40 -13.63
N MET A 240 7.46 8.76 -14.15
CA MET A 240 7.20 7.34 -13.94
C MET A 240 8.25 6.46 -14.62
N THR A 241 8.64 6.76 -15.88
CA THR A 241 9.65 5.97 -16.60
C THR A 241 11.05 6.10 -15.99
N ASN A 242 11.34 7.23 -15.35
CA ASN A 242 12.58 7.43 -14.58
C ASN A 242 12.58 6.70 -13.22
N GLY A 243 11.41 6.25 -12.76
CA GLY A 243 11.22 5.48 -11.54
C GLY A 243 11.10 3.99 -11.80
N PRO A 244 9.94 3.35 -11.56
CA PRO A 244 9.73 1.91 -11.79
C PRO A 244 9.74 1.51 -13.27
N GLY A 245 9.41 2.43 -14.17
CA GLY A 245 9.46 2.26 -15.62
C GLY A 245 8.33 1.44 -16.24
N ASP A 246 7.60 0.65 -15.44
CA ASP A 246 6.64 -0.36 -15.90
C ASP A 246 5.24 -0.23 -15.29
N ALA A 247 4.97 0.90 -14.62
CA ALA A 247 3.65 1.13 -14.00
C ALA A 247 2.52 1.32 -15.02
N PHE A 248 2.84 1.80 -16.22
CA PHE A 248 1.90 2.03 -17.33
C PHE A 248 2.49 1.53 -18.65
N ASP A 249 1.64 1.09 -19.57
CA ASP A 249 2.06 0.51 -20.85
C ASP A 249 2.50 1.58 -21.87
N SER A 250 2.04 2.81 -21.72
CA SER A 250 2.34 3.93 -22.62
C SER A 250 2.00 5.28 -21.97
N ALA A 251 2.41 6.37 -22.62
CA ALA A 251 2.00 7.71 -22.21
C ALA A 251 0.47 7.93 -22.32
N ALA A 252 -0.20 7.28 -23.26
CA ALA A 252 -1.65 7.33 -23.40
C ALA A 252 -2.34 6.57 -22.26
N ASP A 253 -1.80 5.40 -21.89
CA ASP A 253 -2.27 4.62 -20.73
C ASP A 253 -2.08 5.40 -19.43
N PHE A 254 -0.93 6.05 -19.25
CA PHE A 254 -0.68 6.95 -18.12
C PHE A 254 -1.73 8.08 -18.08
N ALA A 255 -1.97 8.77 -19.18
CA ALA A 255 -2.91 9.89 -19.24
C ALA A 255 -4.35 9.45 -18.93
N ALA A 256 -4.74 8.23 -19.28
CA ALA A 256 -6.06 7.67 -18.97
C ALA A 256 -6.23 7.32 -17.48
N HIS A 257 -5.14 7.11 -16.74
CA HIS A 257 -5.14 6.64 -15.34
C HIS A 257 -4.35 7.55 -14.39
N ASP A 258 -4.13 8.82 -14.78
CA ASP A 258 -3.42 9.85 -14.01
C ASP A 258 -4.29 10.40 -12.89
N VAL A 259 -4.16 9.85 -11.68
CA VAL A 259 -4.92 10.30 -10.49
C VAL A 259 -4.59 11.75 -10.07
N ILE A 260 -3.45 12.32 -10.47
CA ILE A 260 -3.15 13.73 -10.21
C ILE A 260 -3.95 14.61 -11.18
N GLY A 261 -4.00 14.23 -12.44
CA GLY A 261 -4.76 14.93 -13.48
C GLY A 261 -6.27 14.85 -13.27
N HIS A 262 -6.74 13.72 -12.76
CA HIS A 262 -8.16 13.44 -12.56
C HIS A 262 -8.67 13.67 -11.13
N ALA A 263 -7.89 14.29 -10.25
CA ALA A 263 -8.21 14.47 -8.82
C ALA A 263 -9.61 15.10 -8.57
N ALA A 264 -10.11 15.92 -9.48
CA ALA A 264 -11.47 16.49 -9.38
C ALA A 264 -12.58 15.42 -9.39
N SER A 265 -12.33 14.24 -9.97
CA SER A 265 -13.27 13.11 -10.00
C SER A 265 -13.48 12.47 -8.64
N LEU A 266 -12.63 12.77 -7.65
CA LEU A 266 -12.79 12.36 -6.26
C LEU A 266 -13.88 13.15 -5.51
N ALA A 267 -14.48 14.17 -6.14
CA ALA A 267 -15.54 14.97 -5.53
C ALA A 267 -16.70 14.09 -5.02
N GLY A 268 -17.07 14.29 -3.75
CA GLY A 268 -18.11 13.49 -3.09
C GLY A 268 -17.63 12.15 -2.51
N THR A 269 -16.33 11.87 -2.55
CA THR A 269 -15.69 10.77 -1.81
C THR A 269 -14.60 11.35 -0.91
N PRO A 270 -14.80 11.46 0.41
CA PRO A 270 -13.81 11.97 1.34
C PRO A 270 -12.48 11.21 1.23
N VAL A 271 -11.39 11.96 1.09
CA VAL A 271 -10.03 11.42 0.90
C VAL A 271 -9.14 11.82 2.07
N ARG A 272 -8.35 10.87 2.55
CA ARG A 272 -7.21 11.12 3.44
C ARG A 272 -5.94 10.57 2.81
N ILE A 273 -4.91 11.40 2.71
CA ILE A 273 -3.58 10.98 2.26
C ILE A 273 -2.58 11.22 3.39
N ASP A 274 -1.74 10.23 3.67
CA ASP A 274 -0.64 10.35 4.60
C ASP A 274 0.67 10.03 3.86
N CYS A 275 1.68 10.91 3.94
CA CYS A 275 2.96 10.70 3.26
C CYS A 275 4.14 11.11 4.15
N GLY A 276 5.18 10.29 4.15
CA GLY A 276 6.42 10.58 4.84
C GLY A 276 7.23 11.65 4.13
N THR A 277 7.89 12.55 4.88
CA THR A 277 8.71 13.63 4.28
C THR A 277 9.99 13.12 3.61
N ALA A 278 10.45 11.91 3.95
CA ALA A 278 11.57 11.23 3.29
C ALA A 278 11.11 10.17 2.26
N ASP A 279 9.82 10.13 1.94
CA ASP A 279 9.24 9.23 0.94
C ASP A 279 9.53 9.76 -0.48
N PRO A 280 9.91 8.90 -1.45
CA PRO A 280 10.14 9.34 -2.83
C PRO A 280 8.89 9.92 -3.50
N PHE A 281 7.69 9.56 -3.07
CA PHE A 281 6.44 10.11 -3.59
C PHE A 281 6.01 11.42 -2.91
N TYR A 282 6.70 11.86 -1.85
CA TYR A 282 6.37 13.09 -1.14
C TYR A 282 6.21 14.32 -2.05
N PRO A 283 7.15 14.63 -2.99
CA PRO A 283 7.01 15.78 -3.90
C PRO A 283 5.78 15.63 -4.82
N TYR A 284 5.38 14.41 -5.15
CA TYR A 284 4.24 14.16 -6.04
C TYR A 284 2.91 14.26 -5.29
N VAL A 285 2.88 13.80 -4.03
CA VAL A 285 1.73 14.03 -3.14
C VAL A 285 1.52 15.53 -2.90
N GLN A 286 2.59 16.33 -2.79
CA GLN A 286 2.48 17.80 -2.71
C GLN A 286 1.86 18.43 -3.96
N ARG A 287 2.01 17.81 -5.15
CA ARG A 287 1.34 18.26 -6.38
C ARG A 287 -0.12 17.82 -6.47
N LEU A 288 -0.47 16.69 -5.88
CA LEU A 288 -1.84 16.20 -5.78
C LEU A 288 -2.66 17.04 -4.79
N ALA A 289 -2.10 17.37 -3.61
CA ALA A 289 -2.81 18.01 -2.50
C ALA A 289 -3.67 19.22 -2.89
N PRO A 290 -3.18 20.23 -3.66
CA PRO A 290 -4.00 21.39 -4.04
C PRO A 290 -5.07 21.09 -5.09
N ARG A 291 -5.09 19.90 -5.66
CA ARG A 291 -6.07 19.44 -6.69
C ARG A 291 -7.19 18.62 -6.10
N LEU A 292 -7.05 18.19 -4.86
CA LEU A 292 -8.09 17.44 -4.18
C LEU A 292 -9.30 18.34 -3.88
N PRO A 293 -10.52 17.79 -3.86
CA PRO A 293 -11.70 18.51 -3.44
C PRO A 293 -11.57 19.14 -2.05
N ALA A 294 -12.27 20.24 -1.83
CA ALA A 294 -12.27 20.93 -0.55
C ALA A 294 -12.80 20.02 0.57
N GLY A 295 -12.10 19.98 1.68
CA GLY A 295 -12.43 19.13 2.83
C GLY A 295 -11.63 17.84 2.91
N ASP A 296 -10.87 17.49 1.87
CA ASP A 296 -9.95 16.36 1.92
C ASP A 296 -8.70 16.69 2.75
N ALA A 297 -8.12 15.66 3.34
CA ALA A 297 -7.02 15.80 4.29
C ALA A 297 -5.73 15.18 3.75
N VAL A 298 -4.68 15.99 3.62
CA VAL A 298 -3.33 15.52 3.34
C VAL A 298 -2.44 15.81 4.56
N HIS A 299 -1.82 14.75 5.07
CA HIS A 299 -0.97 14.80 6.25
C HIS A 299 0.45 14.39 5.90
N TYR A 300 1.39 15.19 6.33
CA TYR A 300 2.81 14.89 6.20
C TYR A 300 3.40 14.62 7.58
N GLY A 301 4.24 13.59 7.65
CA GLY A 301 4.94 13.23 8.86
C GLY A 301 6.38 12.82 8.58
N PHE A 302 7.22 12.82 9.61
CA PHE A 302 8.56 12.30 9.45
C PHE A 302 8.49 10.78 9.19
N GLY A 303 9.04 10.32 8.05
CA GLY A 303 9.04 8.92 7.66
C GLY A 303 9.45 8.71 6.21
N ALA A 304 9.82 7.47 5.89
CA ALA A 304 10.17 7.02 4.55
C ALA A 304 9.05 6.13 3.96
N HIS A 305 9.28 5.60 2.75
CA HIS A 305 8.39 4.65 2.09
C HIS A 305 8.49 3.25 2.71
N ALA A 306 7.94 3.10 3.91
CA ALA A 306 8.12 1.89 4.71
C ALA A 306 6.96 1.66 5.67
N ASP A 307 6.78 0.38 6.06
CA ASP A 307 5.81 -0.06 7.06
C ASP A 307 5.89 0.73 8.37
N ALA A 308 7.10 1.14 8.76
CA ALA A 308 7.33 1.94 9.94
C ALA A 308 6.52 3.24 9.94
N PHE A 309 6.52 3.98 8.83
CA PHE A 309 5.71 5.19 8.66
C PHE A 309 4.22 4.85 8.60
N TRP A 310 3.85 3.85 7.82
CA TRP A 310 2.44 3.48 7.62
C TRP A 310 1.76 3.05 8.92
N ARG A 311 2.48 2.39 9.83
CA ARG A 311 1.99 2.07 11.17
C ARG A 311 1.74 3.32 12.02
N THR A 312 2.50 4.40 11.84
CA THR A 312 2.28 5.65 12.61
C THR A 312 0.95 6.30 12.31
N VAL A 313 0.41 6.11 11.12
CA VAL A 313 -0.84 6.73 10.65
C VAL A 313 -2.04 5.76 10.65
N ALA A 314 -1.79 4.45 10.85
CA ALA A 314 -2.80 3.40 10.73
C ALA A 314 -4.05 3.65 11.59
N ALA A 315 -3.88 3.99 12.88
CA ALA A 315 -5.01 4.25 13.76
C ALA A 315 -5.85 5.47 13.33
N GLN A 316 -5.21 6.54 12.82
CA GLN A 316 -5.92 7.72 12.32
C GLN A 316 -6.68 7.39 11.03
N GLN A 317 -6.11 6.60 10.13
CA GLN A 317 -6.77 6.15 8.90
C GLN A 317 -7.98 5.28 9.22
N LEU A 318 -7.85 4.31 10.12
CA LEU A 318 -8.98 3.48 10.56
C LEU A 318 -10.09 4.31 11.21
N ARG A 319 -9.76 5.31 12.03
CA ARG A 319 -10.76 6.24 12.58
C ARG A 319 -11.39 7.11 11.48
N PHE A 320 -10.62 7.51 10.48
CA PHE A 320 -11.14 8.27 9.36
C PHE A 320 -12.19 7.46 8.60
N VAL A 321 -11.93 6.22 8.22
CA VAL A 321 -12.92 5.40 7.51
C VAL A 321 -14.13 5.07 8.38
N ALA A 322 -13.90 4.78 9.68
CA ALA A 322 -14.99 4.47 10.63
C ALA A 322 -16.02 5.61 10.73
N ARG A 323 -15.58 6.88 10.69
CA ARG A 323 -16.45 8.05 10.75
C ARG A 323 -17.30 8.26 9.48
N HIS A 324 -16.87 7.72 8.35
CA HIS A 324 -17.54 7.89 7.06
C HIS A 324 -18.45 6.71 6.71
N PHE A 325 -18.44 5.64 7.48
CA PHE A 325 -19.48 4.61 7.32
C PHE A 325 -20.84 5.16 7.76
N ARG A 326 -21.85 4.94 6.93
CA ARG A 326 -23.22 5.28 7.30
C ARG A 326 -23.66 4.47 8.51
N GLY A 327 -24.48 5.10 9.37
CA GLY A 327 -25.22 4.40 10.40
C GLY A 327 -26.26 3.45 9.79
N ASP A 328 -26.60 2.41 10.55
CA ASP A 328 -27.77 1.59 10.27
C ASP A 328 -29.04 2.41 10.48
#